data_2cd72a27c6ba469c4cf235fed53ba8e7
#
_entry.id   2cd72a27c6ba469c4cf235fed53ba8e7
#
_cell.length_a   1.000
_cell.length_b   1.000
_cell.length_c   1.000
_cell.angle_alpha   90.00
_cell.angle_beta   90.00
_cell.angle_gamma   90.00
#
_symmetry.space_group_name_H-M   'P 1'
#
loop_
_entity.id
_entity.type
_entity.pdbx_description
1 polymer ?
#
loop_
_entity_poly.entity_id
_entity_poly.type
_entity_poly.pdbx_seq_one_letter_code
_entity_poly.pdbx_strand_id
1 'polypeptide(L)'
;MPAPKKLLIDFAHLTVVLGDRPVLRDLSLQIRRGEHLAILGANGSGKSSLIKTIFHELYPLAHTPGRRFEILGRELWDVGELHRKFGIVSPDLLGRLSYEVTARPVTARELVLSGFFSSIGLWPHHRVTAAQERRARAIMDFLSIRHLADRTHSAMSAGEQRRALIGRALVHDPEVLILDEPTNSLDPGAVREFHAVLRRLVRAGKSLILVTHHVSDIFPEIGRVVLMQGGCIVADGPKHKVLTSAALSRLFRRKLRLVRSKGNYDLVRR
;
A
#
# COMPACT_ATOMS: atom_id res chain seq x y z
N MET A 1 26.72 -2.35 17.79
CA MET A 1 25.98 -2.48 16.53
C MET A 1 24.49 -2.55 16.89
N PRO A 2 23.58 -1.80 16.24
CA PRO A 2 22.16 -1.97 16.49
C PRO A 2 21.73 -3.37 16.07
N ALA A 3 20.86 -4.02 16.88
CA ALA A 3 20.33 -5.35 16.59
C ALA A 3 19.73 -5.40 15.17
N PRO A 4 19.90 -6.51 14.43
CA PRO A 4 19.37 -6.63 13.08
C PRO A 4 17.84 -6.42 13.13
N LYS A 5 17.34 -5.44 12.38
CA LYS A 5 15.91 -5.16 12.29
C LYS A 5 15.19 -6.42 11.81
N LYS A 6 14.19 -6.88 12.57
CA LYS A 6 13.35 -8.04 12.21
C LYS A 6 12.77 -7.87 10.81
N LEU A 7 12.78 -8.95 10.02
CA LEU A 7 12.14 -8.97 8.72
C LEU A 7 10.61 -8.91 8.88
N LEU A 8 9.98 -8.10 8.05
CA LEU A 8 8.52 -8.07 7.87
C LEU A 8 8.13 -9.09 6.79
N ILE A 9 8.89 -9.13 5.71
CA ILE A 9 8.70 -10.02 4.57
C ILE A 9 10.06 -10.63 4.25
N ASP A 10 10.10 -11.95 4.10
CA ASP A 10 11.27 -12.70 3.64
C ASP A 10 10.84 -13.69 2.55
N PHE A 11 10.92 -13.23 1.31
CA PHE A 11 10.60 -14.00 0.12
C PHE A 11 11.88 -14.35 -0.62
N ALA A 12 12.04 -15.61 -0.98
CA ALA A 12 13.13 -16.09 -1.83
C ALA A 12 12.56 -17.07 -2.87
N HIS A 13 12.95 -16.88 -4.12
CA HIS A 13 12.64 -17.76 -5.24
C HIS A 13 11.14 -18.04 -5.41
N LEU A 14 10.27 -17.01 -5.23
CA LEU A 14 8.82 -17.18 -5.36
C LEU A 14 8.39 -17.14 -6.82
N THR A 15 7.71 -18.17 -7.25
CA THR A 15 6.97 -18.19 -8.51
C THR A 15 5.49 -18.37 -8.21
N VAL A 16 4.66 -17.45 -8.70
CA VAL A 16 3.20 -17.49 -8.53
C VAL A 16 2.55 -17.60 -9.90
N VAL A 17 1.63 -18.53 -10.05
CA VAL A 17 0.91 -18.78 -11.30
C VAL A 17 -0.57 -18.44 -11.10
N LEU A 18 -1.16 -17.76 -12.07
CA LEU A 18 -2.59 -17.46 -12.12
C LEU A 18 -3.16 -18.01 -13.43
N GLY A 19 -4.00 -19.05 -13.33
CA GLY A 19 -4.32 -19.89 -14.49
C GLY A 19 -3.03 -20.53 -15.00
N ASP A 20 -2.77 -20.42 -16.30
CA ASP A 20 -1.56 -20.99 -16.94
C ASP A 20 -0.40 -19.98 -17.08
N ARG A 21 -0.50 -18.80 -16.44
CA ARG A 21 0.49 -17.73 -16.61
C ARG A 21 1.23 -17.43 -15.31
N PRO A 22 2.57 -17.47 -15.30
CA PRO A 22 3.34 -17.01 -14.16
C PRO A 22 3.23 -15.47 -14.07
N VAL A 23 2.64 -15.02 -12.94
CA VAL A 23 2.44 -13.58 -12.64
C VAL A 23 3.57 -13.03 -11.74
N LEU A 24 4.23 -13.89 -10.97
CA LEU A 24 5.52 -13.63 -10.34
C LEU A 24 6.49 -14.74 -10.76
N ARG A 25 7.75 -14.38 -11.01
CA ARG A 25 8.77 -15.29 -11.56
C ARG A 25 10.06 -15.14 -10.76
N ASP A 26 10.44 -16.19 -10.05
CA ASP A 26 11.68 -16.25 -9.26
C ASP A 26 11.93 -14.97 -8.45
N LEU A 27 10.87 -14.49 -7.76
CA LEU A 27 10.91 -13.24 -7.05
C LEU A 27 11.53 -13.44 -5.67
N SER A 28 12.56 -12.64 -5.36
CA SER A 28 13.17 -12.56 -4.03
C SER A 28 13.05 -11.13 -3.51
N LEU A 29 12.52 -10.97 -2.29
CA LEU A 29 12.28 -9.67 -1.69
C LEU A 29 12.34 -9.77 -0.16
N GLN A 30 13.22 -9.01 0.45
CA GLN A 30 13.25 -8.85 1.91
C GLN A 30 12.86 -7.43 2.29
N ILE A 31 11.93 -7.27 3.24
CA ILE A 31 11.53 -5.97 3.78
C ILE A 31 11.71 -6.01 5.29
N ARG A 32 12.36 -4.97 5.84
CA ARG A 32 12.64 -4.86 7.29
C ARG A 32 11.65 -3.93 7.98
N ARG A 33 11.43 -4.16 9.28
CA ARG A 33 10.66 -3.26 10.15
C ARG A 33 11.23 -1.83 10.12
N GLY A 34 10.34 -0.84 10.03
CA GLY A 34 10.72 0.57 9.96
C GLY A 34 11.34 0.98 8.63
N GLU A 35 11.26 0.13 7.60
CA GLU A 35 11.67 0.47 6.25
C GLU A 35 10.50 1.14 5.50
N HIS A 36 10.84 2.15 4.69
CA HIS A 36 9.90 2.81 3.80
C HIS A 36 10.40 2.61 2.38
N LEU A 37 9.62 1.88 1.59
CA LEU A 37 10.01 1.53 0.24
C LEU A 37 8.88 1.79 -0.76
N ALA A 38 9.25 2.03 -2.02
CA ALA A 38 8.34 2.06 -3.13
C ALA A 38 8.61 0.90 -4.08
N ILE A 39 7.54 0.22 -4.49
CA ILE A 39 7.54 -0.79 -5.56
C ILE A 39 6.99 -0.12 -6.81
N LEU A 40 7.88 0.12 -7.77
CA LEU A 40 7.58 0.86 -9.00
C LEU A 40 7.58 -0.07 -10.20
N GLY A 41 6.58 0.03 -11.05
CA GLY A 41 6.49 -0.76 -12.29
C GLY A 41 5.30 -0.37 -13.14
N ALA A 42 5.37 -0.62 -14.44
CA ALA A 42 4.25 -0.41 -15.34
C ALA A 42 3.03 -1.27 -14.97
N ASN A 43 1.86 -0.96 -15.52
CA ASN A 43 0.69 -1.82 -15.37
C ASN A 43 1.00 -3.22 -15.93
N GLY A 44 0.53 -4.26 -15.25
CA GLY A 44 0.84 -5.65 -15.60
C GLY A 44 2.26 -6.14 -15.20
N SER A 45 3.03 -5.36 -14.44
CA SER A 45 4.38 -5.79 -14.00
C SER A 45 4.39 -6.81 -12.86
N GLY A 46 3.24 -7.14 -12.26
CA GLY A 46 3.12 -8.10 -11.16
C GLY A 46 2.93 -7.46 -9.76
N LYS A 47 2.83 -6.14 -9.65
CA LYS A 47 2.71 -5.42 -8.36
C LYS A 47 1.50 -5.88 -7.54
N SER A 48 0.31 -5.90 -8.14
CA SER A 48 -0.92 -6.35 -7.45
C SER A 48 -0.87 -7.84 -7.13
N SER A 49 -0.22 -8.66 -7.96
CA SER A 49 0.01 -10.07 -7.64
C SER A 49 0.93 -10.23 -6.43
N LEU A 50 1.97 -9.41 -6.30
CA LEU A 50 2.83 -9.40 -5.12
C LEU A 50 2.04 -9.02 -3.85
N ILE A 51 1.17 -7.99 -3.92
CA ILE A 51 0.30 -7.62 -2.80
C ILE A 51 -0.62 -8.79 -2.43
N LYS A 52 -1.29 -9.40 -3.41
CA LYS A 52 -2.16 -10.57 -3.19
C LYS A 52 -1.40 -11.75 -2.58
N THR A 53 -0.13 -11.93 -2.94
CA THR A 53 0.74 -12.95 -2.33
C THR A 53 1.07 -12.60 -0.87
N ILE A 54 1.33 -11.34 -0.55
CA ILE A 54 1.53 -10.88 0.85
C ILE A 54 0.28 -11.15 1.70
N PHE A 55 -0.92 -11.00 1.14
CA PHE A 55 -2.18 -11.22 1.87
C PHE A 55 -2.73 -12.65 1.75
N HIS A 56 -1.94 -13.60 1.24
CA HIS A 56 -2.34 -15.01 1.08
C HIS A 56 -3.58 -15.20 0.19
N GLU A 57 -3.84 -14.27 -0.73
CA GLU A 57 -4.84 -14.43 -1.79
C GLU A 57 -4.27 -15.21 -2.99
N LEU A 58 -2.95 -15.18 -3.16
CA LEU A 58 -2.19 -15.99 -4.12
C LEU A 58 -1.04 -16.69 -3.39
N TYR A 59 -0.78 -17.92 -3.78
CA TYR A 59 0.28 -18.73 -3.18
C TYR A 59 1.38 -19.06 -4.20
N PRO A 60 2.65 -19.06 -3.76
CA PRO A 60 3.75 -19.50 -4.61
C PRO A 60 3.72 -21.02 -4.82
N LEU A 61 4.33 -21.48 -5.92
CA LEU A 61 4.53 -22.90 -6.18
C LEU A 61 5.30 -23.55 -5.02
N ALA A 62 4.79 -24.70 -4.54
CA ALA A 62 5.32 -25.34 -3.33
C ALA A 62 6.74 -25.90 -3.51
N HIS A 63 7.04 -26.48 -4.67
CA HIS A 63 8.26 -27.24 -4.92
C HIS A 63 9.36 -26.45 -5.66
N THR A 64 9.51 -25.15 -5.38
CA THR A 64 10.62 -24.37 -5.93
C THR A 64 11.83 -24.55 -5.02
N PRO A 65 13.00 -24.99 -5.56
CA PRO A 65 14.21 -25.13 -4.77
C PRO A 65 14.62 -23.80 -4.13
N GLY A 66 14.97 -23.82 -2.83
CA GLY A 66 15.39 -22.62 -2.09
C GLY A 66 14.26 -21.63 -1.78
N ARG A 67 13.00 -22.01 -2.05
CA ARG A 67 11.84 -21.18 -1.74
C ARG A 67 11.81 -20.81 -0.27
N ARG A 68 11.60 -19.51 0.01
CA ARG A 68 11.21 -19.00 1.31
C ARG A 68 10.02 -18.07 1.14
N PHE A 69 8.99 -18.30 1.95
CA PHE A 69 7.76 -17.51 1.94
C PHE A 69 7.36 -17.22 3.38
N GLU A 70 7.96 -16.19 3.96
CA GLU A 70 7.73 -15.83 5.35
C GLU A 70 7.26 -14.38 5.47
N ILE A 71 6.22 -14.18 6.27
CA ILE A 71 5.69 -12.88 6.66
C ILE A 71 5.74 -12.83 8.18
N LEU A 72 6.43 -11.82 8.76
CA LEU A 72 6.68 -11.71 10.19
C LEU A 72 7.27 -12.99 10.82
N GLY A 73 8.08 -13.74 10.02
CA GLY A 73 8.74 -14.97 10.44
C GLY A 73 7.82 -16.20 10.48
N ARG A 74 6.66 -16.17 9.79
CA ARG A 74 5.75 -17.32 9.64
C ARG A 74 5.37 -17.50 8.18
N GLU A 75 5.22 -18.75 7.75
CA GLU A 75 4.74 -19.08 6.40
C GLU A 75 3.21 -19.04 6.30
N LEU A 76 2.53 -19.45 7.35
CA LEU A 76 1.07 -19.54 7.39
C LEU A 76 0.50 -18.52 8.37
N TRP A 77 -0.58 -17.85 7.94
CA TRP A 77 -1.29 -16.85 8.72
C TRP A 77 -2.79 -17.06 8.64
N ASP A 78 -3.49 -16.77 9.72
CA ASP A 78 -4.90 -16.41 9.63
C ASP A 78 -5.01 -15.07 8.88
N VAL A 79 -5.85 -15.04 7.83
CA VAL A 79 -5.97 -13.87 6.94
C VAL A 79 -6.44 -12.63 7.72
N GLY A 80 -7.35 -12.82 8.68
CA GLY A 80 -7.83 -11.72 9.53
C GLY A 80 -6.72 -11.18 10.46
N GLU A 81 -5.88 -12.07 11.01
CA GLU A 81 -4.72 -11.66 11.80
C GLU A 81 -3.72 -10.87 10.96
N LEU A 82 -3.45 -11.33 9.73
CA LEU A 82 -2.54 -10.66 8.81
C LEU A 82 -3.04 -9.25 8.45
N HIS A 83 -4.34 -9.11 8.16
CA HIS A 83 -4.96 -7.80 7.88
C HIS A 83 -4.92 -6.85 9.09
N ARG A 84 -4.89 -7.36 10.32
CA ARG A 84 -4.68 -6.51 11.51
C ARG A 84 -3.24 -6.02 11.65
N LYS A 85 -2.26 -6.81 11.17
CA LYS A 85 -0.83 -6.46 11.20
C LYS A 85 -0.42 -5.55 10.04
N PHE A 86 -1.05 -5.73 8.88
CA PHE A 86 -0.80 -4.96 7.67
C PHE A 86 -2.06 -4.20 7.27
N GLY A 87 -2.05 -2.89 7.43
CA GLY A 87 -3.09 -2.04 6.86
C GLY A 87 -2.94 -1.95 5.34
N ILE A 88 -4.03 -2.14 4.61
CA ILE A 88 -4.02 -2.02 3.15
C ILE A 88 -5.02 -0.99 2.65
N VAL A 89 -4.59 -0.20 1.66
CA VAL A 89 -5.45 0.64 0.83
C VAL A 89 -5.16 0.32 -0.63
N SER A 90 -6.11 -0.27 -1.33
CA SER A 90 -5.95 -0.74 -2.72
C SER A 90 -7.10 -0.28 -3.61
N PRO A 91 -6.92 -0.26 -4.95
CA PRO A 91 -7.99 0.01 -5.91
C PRO A 91 -9.15 -0.99 -5.80
N ASP A 92 -8.86 -2.27 -5.53
CA ASP A 92 -9.88 -3.31 -5.34
C ASP A 92 -10.81 -2.96 -4.17
N LEU A 93 -10.25 -2.44 -3.07
CA LEU A 93 -11.04 -1.96 -1.94
C LEU A 93 -11.92 -0.77 -2.33
N LEU A 94 -11.41 0.13 -3.15
CA LEU A 94 -12.20 1.27 -3.68
C LEU A 94 -13.33 0.82 -4.61
N GLY A 95 -13.05 -0.15 -5.49
CA GLY A 95 -14.05 -0.72 -6.39
C GLY A 95 -15.20 -1.38 -5.62
N ARG A 96 -14.88 -2.18 -4.60
CA ARG A 96 -15.87 -2.78 -3.70
C ARG A 96 -16.67 -1.73 -2.93
N LEU A 97 -16.02 -0.69 -2.42
CA LEU A 97 -16.68 0.46 -1.79
C LEU A 97 -17.67 1.11 -2.74
N SER A 98 -17.28 1.40 -3.98
CA SER A 98 -18.16 2.04 -4.95
C SER A 98 -19.40 1.20 -5.23
N TYR A 99 -19.29 -0.13 -5.28
CA TYR A 99 -20.42 -1.03 -5.44
C TYR A 99 -21.32 -1.07 -4.21
N GLU A 100 -20.77 -1.22 -3.00
CA GLU A 100 -21.54 -1.33 -1.76
C GLU A 100 -22.18 0.01 -1.36
N VAL A 101 -21.50 1.13 -1.59
CA VAL A 101 -22.03 2.50 -1.34
C VAL A 101 -23.19 2.83 -2.27
N THR A 102 -23.28 2.21 -3.45
CA THR A 102 -24.46 2.36 -4.33
C THR A 102 -25.71 1.73 -3.69
N ALA A 103 -25.55 0.66 -2.93
CA ALA A 103 -26.63 -0.02 -2.23
C ALA A 103 -27.01 0.68 -0.91
N ARG A 104 -26.05 1.33 -0.23
CA ARG A 104 -26.27 2.03 1.05
C ARG A 104 -25.25 3.16 1.24
N PRO A 105 -25.69 4.40 1.59
CA PRO A 105 -24.77 5.47 1.95
C PRO A 105 -23.91 5.08 3.18
N VAL A 106 -22.58 5.19 3.06
CA VAL A 106 -21.63 4.95 4.13
C VAL A 106 -20.94 6.26 4.48
N THR A 107 -20.99 6.67 5.75
CA THR A 107 -20.32 7.89 6.22
C THR A 107 -18.82 7.66 6.44
N ALA A 108 -18.04 8.75 6.51
CA ALA A 108 -16.61 8.66 6.82
C ALA A 108 -16.35 7.94 8.16
N ARG A 109 -17.17 8.24 9.17
CA ARG A 109 -17.09 7.58 10.47
C ARG A 109 -17.39 6.08 10.38
N GLU A 110 -18.47 5.70 9.71
CA GLU A 110 -18.80 4.27 9.49
C GLU A 110 -17.71 3.55 8.72
N LEU A 111 -17.12 4.20 7.69
CA LEU A 111 -16.02 3.63 6.91
C LEU A 111 -14.79 3.37 7.79
N VAL A 112 -14.40 4.32 8.65
CA VAL A 112 -13.26 4.13 9.55
C VAL A 112 -13.56 3.01 10.56
N LEU A 113 -14.72 3.03 11.20
CA LEU A 113 -15.14 2.02 12.18
C LEU A 113 -15.25 0.62 11.57
N SER A 114 -15.65 0.51 10.31
CA SER A 114 -15.80 -0.77 9.63
C SER A 114 -14.49 -1.57 9.51
N GLY A 115 -13.35 -0.89 9.65
CA GLY A 115 -12.04 -1.53 9.72
C GLY A 115 -11.91 -2.53 10.87
N PHE A 116 -12.57 -2.30 12.00
CA PHE A 116 -12.60 -3.23 13.13
C PHE A 116 -13.31 -4.56 12.82
N PHE A 117 -14.18 -4.55 11.84
CA PHE A 117 -15.03 -5.69 11.48
C PHE A 117 -14.65 -6.32 10.14
N SER A 118 -13.57 -5.84 9.50
CA SER A 118 -13.14 -6.26 8.15
C SER A 118 -14.26 -6.14 7.09
N SER A 119 -15.24 -5.25 7.32
CA SER A 119 -16.38 -4.98 6.45
C SER A 119 -16.25 -3.64 5.73
N ILE A 120 -17.20 -3.32 4.85
CA ILE A 120 -17.41 -2.00 4.29
C ILE A 120 -18.68 -1.42 4.91
N GLY A 121 -18.53 -0.32 5.67
CA GLY A 121 -19.60 0.23 6.48
C GLY A 121 -19.95 -0.62 7.69
N LEU A 122 -20.89 -0.12 8.49
CA LEU A 122 -21.40 -0.80 9.68
C LEU A 122 -22.70 -1.53 9.34
N TRP A 123 -22.82 -2.78 9.77
CA TRP A 123 -24.01 -3.61 9.61
C TRP A 123 -24.78 -3.70 10.93
N PRO A 124 -26.10 -4.00 10.93
CA PRO A 124 -26.93 -4.03 12.14
C PRO A 124 -26.40 -4.96 13.26
N HIS A 125 -25.68 -6.00 12.91
CA HIS A 125 -25.07 -6.93 13.88
C HIS A 125 -23.74 -6.43 14.46
N HIS A 126 -23.12 -5.39 13.90
CA HIS A 126 -21.88 -4.84 14.43
C HIS A 126 -22.17 -4.00 15.69
N ARG A 127 -21.52 -4.37 16.78
CA ARG A 127 -21.59 -3.61 18.03
C ARG A 127 -20.30 -2.83 18.22
N VAL A 128 -20.37 -1.53 18.00
CA VAL A 128 -19.23 -0.62 18.19
C VAL A 128 -19.09 -0.29 19.67
N THR A 129 -17.91 -0.56 20.24
CA THR A 129 -17.60 -0.23 21.61
C THR A 129 -17.18 1.23 21.77
N ALA A 130 -17.30 1.79 22.97
CA ALA A 130 -16.81 3.14 23.27
C ALA A 130 -15.30 3.30 23.02
N ALA A 131 -14.51 2.23 23.19
CA ALA A 131 -13.08 2.23 22.89
C ALA A 131 -12.80 2.33 21.39
N GLN A 132 -13.52 1.58 20.56
CA GLN A 132 -13.44 1.66 19.10
C GLN A 132 -13.85 3.04 18.59
N GLU A 133 -14.90 3.61 19.15
CA GLU A 133 -15.34 4.96 18.81
C GLU A 133 -14.27 6.02 19.13
N ARG A 134 -13.68 5.97 20.33
CA ARG A 134 -12.57 6.87 20.70
C ARG A 134 -11.37 6.72 19.76
N ARG A 135 -11.01 5.47 19.41
CA ARG A 135 -9.90 5.18 18.49
C ARG A 135 -10.19 5.74 17.10
N ALA A 136 -11.38 5.51 16.56
CA ALA A 136 -11.77 6.02 15.25
C ALA A 136 -11.70 7.55 15.22
N ARG A 137 -12.21 8.22 16.27
CA ARG A 137 -12.13 9.68 16.41
C ARG A 137 -10.70 10.19 16.38
N ALA A 138 -9.82 9.60 17.18
CA ALA A 138 -8.40 9.99 17.23
C ALA A 138 -7.71 9.83 15.87
N ILE A 139 -8.04 8.76 15.13
CA ILE A 139 -7.52 8.53 13.78
C ILE A 139 -8.06 9.59 12.81
N MET A 140 -9.34 9.91 12.87
CA MET A 140 -9.95 10.95 12.02
C MET A 140 -9.36 12.33 12.30
N ASP A 141 -9.08 12.64 13.56
CA ASP A 141 -8.37 13.88 13.95
C ASP A 141 -6.95 13.89 13.39
N PHE A 142 -6.20 12.80 13.54
CA PHE A 142 -4.86 12.65 12.99
C PHE A 142 -4.84 12.82 11.45
N LEU A 143 -5.85 12.32 10.75
CA LEU A 143 -5.97 12.42 9.29
C LEU A 143 -6.63 13.73 8.81
N SER A 144 -7.01 14.61 9.75
CA SER A 144 -7.70 15.88 9.46
C SER A 144 -9.00 15.70 8.68
N ILE A 145 -9.78 14.67 9.03
CA ILE A 145 -11.09 14.34 8.42
C ILE A 145 -12.21 14.27 9.44
N ARG A 146 -12.00 14.73 10.68
CA ARG A 146 -13.02 14.69 11.73
C ARG A 146 -14.29 15.44 11.35
N HIS A 147 -14.16 16.57 10.67
CA HIS A 147 -15.27 17.39 10.19
C HIS A 147 -16.13 16.71 9.11
N LEU A 148 -15.65 15.58 8.56
CA LEU A 148 -16.35 14.78 7.56
C LEU A 148 -17.07 13.57 8.17
N ALA A 149 -17.09 13.42 9.50
CA ALA A 149 -17.56 12.20 10.16
C ALA A 149 -18.91 11.72 9.65
N ASP A 150 -19.86 12.63 9.49
CA ASP A 150 -21.22 12.34 9.06
C ASP A 150 -21.45 12.53 7.55
N ARG A 151 -20.39 12.93 6.80
CA ARG A 151 -20.48 13.05 5.34
C ARG A 151 -20.38 11.67 4.71
N THR A 152 -21.25 11.41 3.73
CA THR A 152 -21.21 10.15 2.97
C THR A 152 -19.97 10.08 2.08
N HIS A 153 -19.45 8.87 1.86
CA HIS A 153 -18.28 8.66 1.03
C HIS A 153 -18.43 9.24 -0.37
N SER A 154 -19.60 9.12 -0.98
CA SER A 154 -19.89 9.66 -2.32
C SER A 154 -19.88 11.20 -2.38
N ALA A 155 -20.08 11.87 -1.26
CA ALA A 155 -20.07 13.34 -1.18
C ALA A 155 -18.68 13.91 -0.82
N MET A 156 -17.68 13.04 -0.61
CA MET A 156 -16.30 13.44 -0.33
C MET A 156 -15.48 13.58 -1.61
N SER A 157 -14.50 14.49 -1.63
CA SER A 157 -13.49 14.54 -2.68
C SER A 157 -12.63 13.28 -2.69
N ALA A 158 -11.98 12.97 -3.81
CA ALA A 158 -11.12 11.79 -3.93
C ALA A 158 -10.01 11.75 -2.87
N GLY A 159 -9.41 12.90 -2.51
CA GLY A 159 -8.42 13.00 -1.45
C GLY A 159 -8.99 12.72 -0.06
N GLU A 160 -10.20 13.21 0.24
CA GLU A 160 -10.91 12.91 1.49
C GLU A 160 -11.28 11.43 1.59
N GLN A 161 -11.76 10.84 0.50
CA GLN A 161 -12.03 9.41 0.41
C GLN A 161 -10.79 8.56 0.70
N ARG A 162 -9.63 8.93 0.13
CA ARG A 162 -8.36 8.24 0.39
C ARG A 162 -7.94 8.34 1.86
N ARG A 163 -8.08 9.52 2.47
CA ARG A 163 -7.78 9.69 3.91
C ARG A 163 -8.71 8.84 4.78
N ALA A 164 -9.98 8.76 4.46
CA ALA A 164 -10.93 7.91 5.20
C ALA A 164 -10.57 6.40 5.09
N LEU A 165 -10.11 5.94 3.92
CA LEU A 165 -9.61 4.58 3.72
C LEU A 165 -8.32 4.30 4.50
N ILE A 166 -7.40 5.27 4.57
CA ILE A 166 -6.24 5.15 5.47
C ILE A 166 -6.73 5.03 6.91
N GLY A 167 -7.72 5.82 7.31
CA GLY A 167 -8.33 5.73 8.65
C GLY A 167 -8.85 4.34 8.96
N ARG A 168 -9.58 3.74 8.01
CA ARG A 168 -10.05 2.36 8.11
C ARG A 168 -8.90 1.37 8.27
N ALA A 169 -7.80 1.53 7.54
CA ALA A 169 -6.64 0.65 7.62
C ALA A 169 -5.87 0.79 8.95
N LEU A 170 -5.97 1.95 9.64
CA LEU A 170 -5.23 2.25 10.86
C LEU A 170 -5.90 1.83 12.17
N VAL A 171 -7.15 1.35 12.15
CA VAL A 171 -7.91 1.09 13.39
C VAL A 171 -7.27 0.04 14.29
N HIS A 172 -6.61 -0.97 13.71
CA HIS A 172 -5.90 -2.02 14.44
C HIS A 172 -4.44 -1.68 14.76
N ASP A 173 -4.01 -0.45 14.53
CA ASP A 173 -2.64 0.00 14.74
C ASP A 173 -1.58 -0.86 14.00
N PRO A 174 -1.75 -1.08 12.69
CA PRO A 174 -0.88 -1.98 11.94
C PRO A 174 0.58 -1.54 12.01
N GLU A 175 1.50 -2.50 11.93
CA GLU A 175 2.95 -2.24 11.89
C GLU A 175 3.37 -1.67 10.54
N VAL A 176 2.65 -2.05 9.49
CA VAL A 176 2.93 -1.69 8.09
C VAL A 176 1.66 -1.18 7.42
N LEU A 177 1.80 -0.14 6.63
CA LEU A 177 0.76 0.34 5.74
C LEU A 177 1.19 0.09 4.29
N ILE A 178 0.38 -0.68 3.56
CA ILE A 178 0.56 -0.93 2.13
C ILE A 178 -0.44 -0.08 1.36
N LEU A 179 0.07 0.74 0.46
CA LEU A 179 -0.73 1.63 -0.38
C LEU A 179 -0.52 1.25 -1.84
N ASP A 180 -1.56 0.73 -2.48
CA ASP A 180 -1.53 0.36 -3.89
C ASP A 180 -2.18 1.45 -4.74
N GLU A 181 -1.39 2.08 -5.59
CA GLU A 181 -1.79 3.17 -6.50
C GLU A 181 -2.59 4.28 -5.79
N PRO A 182 -2.11 4.81 -4.64
CA PRO A 182 -2.94 5.63 -3.77
C PRO A 182 -3.26 7.02 -4.32
N THR A 183 -2.51 7.52 -5.30
CA THR A 183 -2.66 8.85 -5.88
C THR A 183 -3.43 8.85 -7.20
N ASN A 184 -3.82 7.67 -7.69
CA ASN A 184 -4.62 7.58 -8.91
C ASN A 184 -5.91 8.41 -8.78
N SER A 185 -6.19 9.20 -9.82
CA SER A 185 -7.36 10.09 -9.89
C SER A 185 -7.34 11.27 -8.91
N LEU A 186 -6.21 11.57 -8.27
CA LEU A 186 -6.03 12.77 -7.48
C LEU A 186 -5.45 13.92 -8.34
N ASP A 187 -5.96 15.11 -8.13
CA ASP A 187 -5.32 16.31 -8.67
C ASP A 187 -3.99 16.62 -7.95
N PRO A 188 -3.11 17.45 -8.53
CA PRO A 188 -1.79 17.75 -7.95
C PRO A 188 -1.84 18.38 -6.55
N GLY A 189 -2.93 19.08 -6.20
CA GLY A 189 -3.13 19.64 -4.86
C GLY A 189 -3.42 18.52 -3.86
N ALA A 190 -4.38 17.67 -4.18
CA ALA A 190 -4.75 16.50 -3.38
C ALA A 190 -3.57 15.53 -3.19
N VAL A 191 -2.71 15.32 -4.21
CA VAL A 191 -1.49 14.51 -4.09
C VAL A 191 -0.55 15.09 -3.04
N ARG A 192 -0.32 16.42 -3.03
CA ARG A 192 0.55 17.06 -2.03
C ARG A 192 0.02 16.90 -0.61
N GLU A 193 -1.28 17.12 -0.41
CA GLU A 193 -1.93 16.92 0.90
C GLU A 193 -1.83 15.46 1.34
N PHE A 194 -2.06 14.53 0.43
CA PHE A 194 -1.97 13.10 0.68
C PHE A 194 -0.54 12.71 1.09
N HIS A 195 0.49 13.17 0.39
CA HIS A 195 1.88 12.96 0.77
C HIS A 195 2.19 13.56 2.16
N ALA A 196 1.63 14.70 2.51
CA ALA A 196 1.82 15.28 3.85
C ALA A 196 1.25 14.35 4.94
N VAL A 197 0.11 13.70 4.70
CA VAL A 197 -0.47 12.69 5.60
C VAL A 197 0.46 11.47 5.72
N LEU A 198 0.96 10.94 4.59
CA LEU A 198 1.88 9.79 4.61
C LEU A 198 3.18 10.09 5.37
N ARG A 199 3.74 11.28 5.19
CA ARG A 199 4.92 11.73 5.93
C ARG A 199 4.68 11.80 7.44
N ARG A 200 3.47 12.23 7.86
CA ARG A 200 3.08 12.19 9.29
C ARG A 200 3.02 10.76 9.82
N LEU A 201 2.49 9.81 9.05
CA LEU A 201 2.44 8.39 9.42
C LEU A 201 3.84 7.79 9.55
N VAL A 202 4.72 8.09 8.61
CA VAL A 202 6.14 7.67 8.66
C VAL A 202 6.82 8.22 9.92
N ARG A 203 6.63 9.50 10.24
CA ARG A 203 7.17 10.13 11.46
C ARG A 203 6.57 9.56 12.75
N ALA A 204 5.35 9.07 12.70
CA ALA A 204 4.71 8.35 13.80
C ALA A 204 5.18 6.87 13.92
N GLY A 205 6.22 6.47 13.16
CA GLY A 205 6.86 5.15 13.27
C GLY A 205 6.24 4.03 12.44
N LYS A 206 5.27 4.32 11.55
CA LYS A 206 4.67 3.31 10.68
C LYS A 206 5.60 2.98 9.52
N SER A 207 5.83 1.68 9.27
CA SER A 207 6.47 1.24 8.02
C SER A 207 5.54 1.48 6.84
N LEU A 208 6.08 1.88 5.71
CA LEU A 208 5.29 2.19 4.52
C LEU A 208 5.81 1.42 3.31
N ILE A 209 4.90 0.70 2.65
CA ILE A 209 5.12 0.08 1.33
C ILE A 209 4.20 0.78 0.34
N LEU A 210 4.79 1.57 -0.54
CA LEU A 210 4.08 2.29 -1.58
C LEU A 210 4.22 1.52 -2.89
N VAL A 211 3.11 1.13 -3.47
CA VAL A 211 3.07 0.44 -4.77
C VAL A 211 2.48 1.40 -5.80
N THR A 212 3.22 1.70 -6.85
CA THR A 212 2.80 2.72 -7.83
C THR A 212 3.44 2.52 -9.19
N HIS A 213 2.91 3.19 -10.20
CA HIS A 213 3.55 3.39 -11.49
C HIS A 213 3.99 4.85 -11.71
N HIS A 214 3.76 5.73 -10.74
CA HIS A 214 4.14 7.14 -10.78
C HIS A 214 5.40 7.41 -9.96
N VAL A 215 6.45 7.93 -10.60
CA VAL A 215 7.70 8.30 -9.91
C VAL A 215 7.48 9.48 -8.96
N SER A 216 6.53 10.37 -9.28
CA SER A 216 6.13 11.51 -8.45
C SER A 216 5.55 11.13 -7.09
N ASP A 217 5.09 9.88 -6.92
CA ASP A 217 4.59 9.40 -5.63
C ASP A 217 5.72 9.13 -4.61
N ILE A 218 6.98 9.04 -5.10
CA ILE A 218 8.13 8.72 -4.27
C ILE A 218 8.62 9.98 -3.56
N PHE A 219 8.08 10.23 -2.38
CA PHE A 219 8.44 11.39 -1.55
C PHE A 219 9.75 11.18 -0.76
N PRO A 220 10.31 12.25 -0.13
CA PRO A 220 11.66 12.20 0.48
C PRO A 220 11.90 11.09 1.48
N GLU A 221 10.91 10.72 2.29
CA GLU A 221 11.05 9.71 3.35
C GLU A 221 11.14 8.27 2.81
N ILE A 222 10.71 8.00 1.57
CA ILE A 222 10.95 6.71 0.92
C ILE A 222 12.46 6.57 0.65
N GLY A 223 13.10 5.60 1.29
CA GLY A 223 14.55 5.40 1.19
C GLY A 223 14.99 4.41 0.11
N ARG A 224 14.13 3.40 -0.14
CA ARG A 224 14.42 2.26 -1.04
C ARG A 224 13.38 2.16 -2.15
N VAL A 225 13.82 1.75 -3.32
CA VAL A 225 12.93 1.51 -4.48
C VAL A 225 13.22 0.15 -5.06
N VAL A 226 12.14 -0.58 -5.33
CA VAL A 226 12.13 -1.86 -6.04
C VAL A 226 11.47 -1.63 -7.39
N LEU A 227 12.16 -1.96 -8.48
CA LEU A 227 11.60 -1.90 -9.83
C LEU A 227 11.09 -3.29 -10.24
N MET A 228 9.83 -3.37 -10.64
CA MET A 228 9.21 -4.61 -11.11
C MET A 228 8.86 -4.56 -12.60
N GLN A 229 9.21 -5.62 -13.32
CA GLN A 229 8.87 -5.78 -14.73
C GLN A 229 8.60 -7.25 -15.05
N GLY A 230 7.45 -7.56 -15.65
CA GLY A 230 7.12 -8.92 -16.11
C GLY A 230 7.11 -9.98 -15.00
N GLY A 231 6.71 -9.63 -13.79
CA GLY A 231 6.67 -10.53 -12.64
C GLY A 231 8.01 -10.69 -11.90
N CYS A 232 9.08 -10.00 -12.34
CA CYS A 232 10.40 -10.07 -11.74
C CYS A 232 10.79 -8.73 -11.09
N ILE A 233 11.67 -8.79 -10.09
CA ILE A 233 12.39 -7.62 -9.59
C ILE A 233 13.62 -7.42 -10.51
N VAL A 234 13.68 -6.24 -11.15
CA VAL A 234 14.76 -5.90 -12.10
C VAL A 234 15.77 -4.93 -11.51
N ALA A 235 15.44 -4.27 -10.41
CA ALA A 235 16.38 -3.49 -9.60
C ALA A 235 15.80 -3.32 -8.19
N ASP A 236 16.68 -3.27 -7.19
CA ASP A 236 16.34 -3.08 -5.78
C ASP A 236 17.49 -2.35 -5.07
N GLY A 237 17.17 -1.33 -4.28
CA GLY A 237 18.19 -0.62 -3.51
C GLY A 237 17.81 0.82 -3.15
N PRO A 238 18.78 1.60 -2.65
CA PRO A 238 18.60 3.00 -2.33
C PRO A 238 18.05 3.79 -3.52
N LYS A 239 17.00 4.59 -3.28
CA LYS A 239 16.27 5.29 -4.35
C LYS A 239 17.17 6.11 -5.28
N HIS A 240 18.23 6.73 -4.75
CA HIS A 240 19.14 7.55 -5.54
C HIS A 240 20.00 6.74 -6.53
N LYS A 241 20.21 5.43 -6.27
CA LYS A 241 20.91 4.51 -7.16
C LYS A 241 19.98 3.87 -8.18
N VAL A 242 18.76 3.55 -7.76
CA VAL A 242 17.77 2.84 -8.59
C VAL A 242 17.05 3.79 -9.56
N LEU A 243 16.64 4.98 -9.07
CA LEU A 243 15.92 5.96 -9.89
C LEU A 243 16.91 6.70 -10.80
N THR A 244 17.12 6.16 -11.99
CA THR A 244 17.91 6.80 -13.06
C THR A 244 17.09 6.90 -14.34
N SER A 245 17.39 7.91 -15.18
CA SER A 245 16.70 8.06 -16.49
C SER A 245 16.81 6.80 -17.34
N ALA A 246 17.98 6.11 -17.30
CA ALA A 246 18.19 4.88 -18.05
C ALA A 246 17.34 3.71 -17.55
N ALA A 247 17.28 3.49 -16.22
CA ALA A 247 16.49 2.43 -15.61
C ALA A 247 14.98 2.64 -15.86
N LEU A 248 14.50 3.88 -15.69
CA LEU A 248 13.10 4.23 -15.89
C LEU A 248 12.69 4.19 -17.37
N SER A 249 13.60 4.58 -18.28
CA SER A 249 13.34 4.45 -19.72
C SER A 249 13.19 2.99 -20.14
N ARG A 250 14.00 2.07 -19.56
CA ARG A 250 13.84 0.62 -19.78
C ARG A 250 12.56 0.08 -19.17
N LEU A 251 12.26 0.46 -17.90
CA LEU A 251 11.08 0.01 -17.19
C LEU A 251 9.78 0.36 -17.93
N PHE A 252 9.68 1.61 -18.37
CA PHE A 252 8.47 2.12 -19.06
C PHE A 252 8.52 1.99 -20.58
N ARG A 253 9.60 1.46 -21.16
CA ARG A 253 9.82 1.30 -22.61
C ARG A 253 9.63 2.59 -23.39
N ARG A 254 10.10 3.71 -22.83
CA ARG A 254 9.99 5.07 -23.40
C ARG A 254 11.25 5.87 -23.06
N LYS A 255 11.67 6.77 -23.96
CA LYS A 255 12.76 7.71 -23.66
C LYS A 255 12.30 8.74 -22.63
N LEU A 256 12.79 8.63 -21.41
CA LEU A 256 12.40 9.46 -20.27
C LEU A 256 13.64 10.12 -19.64
N ARG A 257 13.44 11.34 -19.15
CA ARG A 257 14.42 12.03 -18.31
C ARG A 257 13.84 12.20 -16.91
N LEU A 258 14.59 11.74 -15.91
CA LEU A 258 14.28 11.95 -14.52
C LEU A 258 14.67 13.37 -14.10
N VAL A 259 13.74 14.12 -13.57
CA VAL A 259 13.94 15.45 -12.98
C VAL A 259 13.84 15.29 -11.47
N ARG A 260 14.77 15.93 -10.75
CA ARG A 260 14.78 15.96 -9.28
C ARG A 260 14.64 17.39 -8.81
N SER A 261 13.68 17.63 -7.92
CA SER A 261 13.49 18.97 -7.34
C SER A 261 13.10 18.83 -5.86
N LYS A 262 13.86 19.42 -4.96
CA LYS A 262 13.60 19.47 -3.49
C LYS A 262 13.25 18.09 -2.89
N GLY A 263 13.94 17.03 -3.36
CA GLY A 263 13.74 15.64 -2.90
C GLY A 263 12.56 14.90 -3.53
N ASN A 264 11.82 15.52 -4.41
CA ASN A 264 10.80 14.90 -5.24
C ASN A 264 11.36 14.53 -6.61
N TYR A 265 10.66 13.61 -7.27
CA TYR A 265 11.05 13.08 -8.57
C TYR A 265 9.91 13.27 -9.56
N ASP A 266 10.25 13.57 -10.81
CA ASP A 266 9.29 13.64 -11.90
C ASP A 266 9.91 13.10 -13.20
N LEU A 267 9.05 12.70 -14.13
CA LEU A 267 9.45 12.18 -15.44
C LEU A 267 9.00 13.12 -16.54
N VAL A 268 9.95 13.54 -17.35
CA VAL A 268 9.66 14.28 -18.58
C VAL A 268 10.05 13.45 -19.80
N ARG A 269 9.30 13.56 -20.88
CA ARG A 269 9.68 12.96 -22.17
C ARG A 269 10.94 13.66 -22.70
N ARG A 270 11.83 12.86 -23.29
CA ARG A 270 12.93 13.37 -24.13
C ARG A 270 12.46 13.57 -25.54
#